data_f5cadfc7a15fe805706ea61fecd4fc6e
#
_entry.id   f5cadfc7a15fe805706ea61fecd4fc6e
#
_cell.length_a   1.000
_cell.length_b   1.000
_cell.length_c   1.000
_cell.angle_alpha   90.00
_cell.angle_beta   90.00
_cell.angle_gamma   90.00
#
_symmetry.space_group_name_H-M   'P 1'
#
loop_
_entity.id
_entity.type
_entity.pdbx_description
1 polymer ?
#
loop_
_entity_poly.entity_id
_entity_poly.type
_entity_poly.pdbx_seq_one_letter_code
_entity_poly.pdbx_strand_id
1 'polypeptide(L)'
;MSADPIELIGVPLDHGAGRRGVSMGPSALRIAGLAAALERIELPVIDSGDIPVPNPESEDPGDPTQRYLNVVSTTCQNLCDKVHESLDRNHFPLVLGGDHSVAVGTISGVASHLKAKKKDSSPKIGVLWFDAHADLNTPETTPTGNIHGMPMASLLGKGPKGLPEIGYVGQKLDSHRIGQIGLRDLDTG
;
A
#
# COMPACT_ATOMS: atom_id res chain seq x y z
N MET A 1 -21.71 10.21 -19.88
CA MET A 1 -21.12 10.62 -18.59
C MET A 1 -19.63 10.40 -18.74
N SER A 2 -18.78 11.39 -18.46
CA SER A 2 -17.32 11.18 -18.44
C SER A 2 -16.97 10.21 -17.31
N ALA A 3 -16.02 9.32 -17.55
CA ALA A 3 -15.50 8.46 -16.51
C ALA A 3 -14.84 9.31 -15.39
N ASP A 4 -14.89 8.83 -14.14
CA ASP A 4 -14.16 9.47 -13.04
C ASP A 4 -12.65 9.42 -13.34
N PRO A 5 -11.89 10.49 -13.03
CA PRO A 5 -10.47 10.52 -13.34
C PRO A 5 -9.67 9.44 -12.58
N ILE A 6 -8.69 8.84 -13.28
CA ILE A 6 -7.65 8.02 -12.65
C ILE A 6 -6.60 8.96 -12.04
N GLU A 7 -6.40 8.90 -10.73
CA GLU A 7 -5.35 9.66 -10.05
C GLU A 7 -4.12 8.79 -9.81
N LEU A 8 -3.02 9.10 -10.52
CA LEU A 8 -1.74 8.42 -10.34
C LEU A 8 -1.05 8.98 -9.08
N ILE A 9 -0.69 8.08 -8.17
CA ILE A 9 0.01 8.43 -6.91
C ILE A 9 1.26 7.56 -6.84
N GLY A 10 2.42 8.16 -7.00
CA GLY A 10 3.68 7.43 -6.91
C GLY A 10 4.14 7.25 -5.46
N VAL A 11 4.74 6.11 -5.14
CA VAL A 11 5.31 5.81 -3.82
C VAL A 11 6.65 5.09 -4.00
N PRO A 12 7.76 5.84 -4.14
CA PRO A 12 9.08 5.27 -4.39
C PRO A 12 9.70 4.65 -3.14
N LEU A 13 8.98 3.72 -2.48
CA LEU A 13 9.39 3.05 -1.24
C LEU A 13 10.12 1.74 -1.55
N ASP A 14 11.32 1.53 -1.00
CA ASP A 14 12.04 0.26 -1.05
C ASP A 14 12.61 -0.18 0.33
N HIS A 15 12.28 0.57 1.37
CA HIS A 15 12.70 0.29 2.75
C HIS A 15 12.15 -1.03 3.28
N GLY A 16 10.90 -1.35 2.94
CA GLY A 16 10.26 -2.60 3.36
C GLY A 16 10.84 -3.84 2.69
N ALA A 17 11.44 -3.71 1.51
CA ALA A 17 12.05 -4.83 0.78
C ALA A 17 13.46 -5.19 1.27
N GLY A 18 14.12 -4.30 2.03
CA GLY A 18 15.52 -4.46 2.40
C GLY A 18 16.47 -4.54 1.19
N ARG A 19 16.03 -4.06 0.03
CA ARG A 19 16.73 -4.12 -1.26
C ARG A 19 16.44 -2.85 -2.05
N ARG A 20 17.50 -2.24 -2.62
CA ARG A 20 17.38 -1.07 -3.48
C ARG A 20 16.85 -1.43 -4.88
N GLY A 21 16.15 -0.48 -5.49
CA GLY A 21 15.79 -0.48 -6.90
C GLY A 21 14.30 -0.47 -7.20
N VAL A 22 13.44 -1.04 -6.35
CA VAL A 22 11.99 -1.01 -6.60
C VAL A 22 11.38 0.39 -6.46
N SER A 23 12.07 1.31 -5.79
CA SER A 23 11.72 2.75 -5.74
C SER A 23 11.69 3.42 -7.11
N MET A 24 12.30 2.82 -8.14
CA MET A 24 12.19 3.31 -9.53
C MET A 24 10.81 3.03 -10.16
N GLY A 25 9.98 2.18 -9.57
CA GLY A 25 8.70 1.74 -10.13
C GLY A 25 7.81 2.88 -10.62
N PRO A 26 7.51 3.91 -9.81
CA PRO A 26 6.67 5.03 -10.24
C PRO A 26 7.22 5.77 -11.47
N SER A 27 8.52 6.09 -11.46
CA SER A 27 9.18 6.77 -12.57
C SER A 27 9.21 5.88 -13.83
N ALA A 28 9.51 4.58 -13.68
CA ALA A 28 9.56 3.65 -14.79
C ALA A 28 8.21 3.52 -15.51
N LEU A 29 7.11 3.44 -14.76
CA LEU A 29 5.75 3.37 -15.32
C LEU A 29 5.36 4.67 -16.03
N ARG A 30 5.74 5.84 -15.51
CA ARG A 30 5.53 7.12 -16.17
C ARG A 30 6.32 7.22 -17.49
N ILE A 31 7.60 6.85 -17.47
CA ILE A 31 8.46 6.84 -18.67
C ILE A 31 7.92 5.85 -19.71
N ALA A 32 7.38 4.71 -19.29
CA ALA A 32 6.73 3.74 -20.16
C ALA A 32 5.40 4.25 -20.78
N GLY A 33 4.91 5.44 -20.39
CA GLY A 33 3.75 6.08 -20.96
C GLY A 33 2.41 5.62 -20.39
N LEU A 34 2.36 5.25 -19.11
CA LEU A 34 1.13 4.78 -18.44
C LEU A 34 -0.03 5.77 -18.61
N ALA A 35 0.19 7.08 -18.38
CA ALA A 35 -0.85 8.09 -18.53
C ALA A 35 -1.42 8.10 -19.95
N ALA A 36 -0.55 8.17 -20.96
CA ALA A 36 -0.97 8.15 -22.36
C ALA A 36 -1.67 6.83 -22.76
N ALA A 37 -1.33 5.71 -22.10
CA ALA A 37 -2.02 4.44 -22.33
C ALA A 37 -3.46 4.46 -21.79
N LEU A 38 -3.67 5.05 -20.62
CA LEU A 38 -5.01 5.22 -20.02
C LEU A 38 -5.86 6.21 -20.81
N GLU A 39 -5.29 7.33 -21.24
CA GLU A 39 -5.99 8.34 -22.07
C GLU A 39 -6.45 7.78 -23.43
N ARG A 40 -5.66 6.87 -24.04
CA ARG A 40 -6.07 6.20 -25.29
C ARG A 40 -7.32 5.34 -25.16
N ILE A 41 -7.65 4.90 -23.95
CA ILE A 41 -8.90 4.17 -23.67
C ILE A 41 -9.94 5.06 -22.99
N GLU A 42 -9.83 6.38 -23.23
CA GLU A 42 -10.77 7.41 -22.80
C GLU A 42 -10.94 7.56 -21.27
N LEU A 43 -9.92 7.16 -20.50
CA LEU A 43 -9.87 7.40 -19.05
C LEU A 43 -9.09 8.70 -18.77
N PRO A 44 -9.71 9.74 -18.18
CA PRO A 44 -9.00 10.95 -17.79
C PRO A 44 -7.95 10.65 -16.73
N VAL A 45 -6.76 11.24 -16.83
CA VAL A 45 -5.65 11.00 -15.91
C VAL A 45 -5.23 12.28 -15.22
N ILE A 46 -4.99 12.18 -13.90
CA ILE A 46 -4.38 13.22 -13.07
C ILE A 46 -3.13 12.61 -12.45
N ASP A 47 -1.96 13.16 -12.70
CA ASP A 47 -0.72 12.73 -12.01
C ASP A 47 -0.48 13.63 -10.80
N SER A 48 -0.60 13.07 -9.61
CA SER A 48 -0.40 13.76 -8.32
C SER A 48 1.06 13.73 -7.82
N GLY A 49 1.98 13.21 -8.61
CA GLY A 49 3.38 13.08 -8.24
C GLY A 49 3.63 11.95 -7.24
N ASP A 50 4.71 12.08 -6.48
CA ASP A 50 5.15 11.06 -5.55
C ASP A 50 4.94 11.47 -4.08
N ILE A 51 4.59 10.52 -3.25
CA ILE A 51 4.69 10.65 -1.79
C ILE A 51 6.19 10.79 -1.45
N PRO A 52 6.59 11.77 -0.64
CA PRO A 52 7.98 11.91 -0.21
C PRO A 52 8.46 10.70 0.59
N VAL A 53 9.59 10.13 0.17
CA VAL A 53 10.26 9.01 0.84
C VAL A 53 11.73 9.36 1.01
N PRO A 54 12.31 9.26 2.23
CA PRO A 54 13.74 9.53 2.42
C PRO A 54 14.62 8.46 1.74
N ASN A 55 15.90 8.76 1.59
CA ASN A 55 16.85 7.78 1.07
C ASN A 55 17.20 6.77 2.17
N PRO A 56 17.13 5.45 1.91
CA PRO A 56 17.44 4.43 2.92
C PRO A 56 18.84 4.53 3.53
N GLU A 57 19.82 5.05 2.77
CA GLU A 57 21.19 5.24 3.24
C GLU A 57 21.32 6.28 4.36
N SER A 58 20.31 7.15 4.52
CA SER A 58 20.27 8.18 5.58
C SER A 58 19.41 7.78 6.78
N GLU A 59 18.75 6.62 6.71
CA GLU A 59 17.80 6.19 7.75
C GLU A 59 18.36 5.02 8.58
N ASP A 60 18.02 5.01 9.87
CA ASP A 60 18.32 3.88 10.76
C ASP A 60 17.32 2.74 10.47
N PRO A 61 17.79 1.53 10.13
CA PRO A 61 16.93 0.37 9.96
C PRO A 61 16.20 -0.06 11.24
N GLY A 62 16.69 0.31 12.43
CA GLY A 62 16.04 0.03 13.71
C GLY A 62 15.98 -1.46 14.07
N ASP A 63 14.84 -1.91 14.56
CA ASP A 63 14.63 -3.29 15.00
C ASP A 63 14.79 -4.30 13.83
N PRO A 64 15.67 -5.32 13.94
CA PRO A 64 15.90 -6.28 12.87
C PRO A 64 14.69 -7.14 12.50
N THR A 65 13.66 -7.22 13.33
CA THR A 65 12.42 -7.97 13.04
C THR A 65 11.36 -7.12 12.32
N GLN A 66 11.58 -5.82 12.20
CA GLN A 66 10.66 -4.85 11.57
C GLN A 66 11.43 -3.63 11.04
N ARG A 67 12.34 -3.91 10.12
CA ARG A 67 13.30 -2.92 9.62
C ARG A 67 12.61 -1.72 8.97
N TYR A 68 13.14 -0.52 9.27
CA TYR A 68 12.64 0.76 8.76
C TYR A 68 11.15 1.04 9.08
N LEU A 69 10.62 0.46 10.16
CA LEU A 69 9.21 0.60 10.52
C LEU A 69 8.73 2.05 10.55
N ASN A 70 9.54 2.97 11.09
CA ASN A 70 9.17 4.39 11.18
C ASN A 70 8.97 5.03 9.81
N VAL A 71 9.89 4.77 8.87
CA VAL A 71 9.81 5.29 7.49
C VAL A 71 8.62 4.69 6.77
N VAL A 72 8.46 3.36 6.84
CA VAL A 72 7.35 2.65 6.20
C VAL A 72 6.01 3.14 6.77
N SER A 73 5.87 3.26 8.09
CA SER A 73 4.63 3.73 8.73
C SER A 73 4.28 5.15 8.32
N THR A 74 5.25 6.07 8.34
CA THR A 74 5.04 7.47 7.94
C THR A 74 4.64 7.56 6.46
N THR A 75 5.33 6.83 5.58
CA THR A 75 5.01 6.80 4.15
C THR A 75 3.62 6.22 3.90
N CYS A 76 3.27 5.11 4.57
CA CYS A 76 1.95 4.50 4.46
C CYS A 76 0.83 5.40 5.03
N GLN A 77 1.10 6.19 6.09
CA GLN A 77 0.11 7.14 6.60
C GLN A 77 -0.13 8.27 5.58
N ASN A 78 0.94 8.87 5.02
CA ASN A 78 0.82 9.90 4.00
C ASN A 78 0.08 9.38 2.75
N LEU A 79 0.37 8.14 2.35
CA LEU A 79 -0.35 7.49 1.26
C LEU A 79 -1.82 7.23 1.59
N CYS A 80 -2.13 6.79 2.81
CA CYS A 80 -3.49 6.60 3.29
C CYS A 80 -4.31 7.89 3.16
N ASP A 81 -3.75 9.01 3.63
CA ASP A 81 -4.40 10.32 3.57
C ASP A 81 -4.62 10.75 2.12
N LYS A 82 -3.60 10.56 1.25
CA LYS A 82 -3.69 10.89 -0.17
C LYS A 82 -4.74 10.06 -0.92
N VAL A 83 -4.83 8.76 -0.64
CA VAL A 83 -5.85 7.87 -1.23
C VAL A 83 -7.25 8.27 -0.74
N HIS A 84 -7.40 8.58 0.54
CA HIS A 84 -8.67 9.07 1.10
C HIS A 84 -9.11 10.35 0.38
N GLU A 85 -8.25 11.35 0.27
CA GLU A 85 -8.51 12.60 -0.44
C GLU A 85 -8.87 12.39 -1.91
N SER A 86 -8.20 11.47 -2.60
CA SER A 86 -8.49 11.10 -3.99
C SER A 86 -9.93 10.61 -4.12
N LEU A 87 -10.32 9.66 -3.26
CA LEU A 87 -11.68 9.10 -3.24
C LEU A 87 -12.75 10.14 -2.84
N ASP A 88 -12.43 11.11 -1.99
CA ASP A 88 -13.35 12.20 -1.61
C ASP A 88 -13.64 13.13 -2.80
N ARG A 89 -12.69 13.25 -3.73
CA ARG A 89 -12.85 13.97 -5.01
C ARG A 89 -13.54 13.14 -6.09
N ASN A 90 -13.98 11.91 -5.79
CA ASN A 90 -14.49 10.92 -6.75
C ASN A 90 -13.47 10.57 -7.84
N HIS A 91 -12.17 10.56 -7.51
CA HIS A 91 -11.15 10.01 -8.38
C HIS A 91 -10.92 8.54 -8.07
N PHE A 92 -10.40 7.78 -9.04
CA PHE A 92 -9.95 6.42 -8.85
C PHE A 92 -8.45 6.41 -8.58
N PRO A 93 -7.99 6.14 -7.33
CA PRO A 93 -6.57 6.14 -7.02
C PRO A 93 -5.88 4.92 -7.64
N LEU A 94 -4.86 5.16 -8.47
CA LEU A 94 -3.96 4.16 -9.01
C LEU A 94 -2.56 4.40 -8.42
N VAL A 95 -2.23 3.60 -7.41
CA VAL A 95 -0.96 3.72 -6.69
C VAL A 95 0.14 3.00 -7.46
N LEU A 96 1.21 3.73 -7.78
CA LEU A 96 2.41 3.23 -8.43
C LEU A 96 3.46 2.95 -7.36
N GLY A 97 3.63 1.70 -6.97
CA GLY A 97 4.53 1.31 -5.90
C GLY A 97 5.98 1.19 -6.36
N GLY A 98 6.72 1.15 -5.40
CA GLY A 98 7.84 0.56 -4.77
C GLY A 98 7.61 -0.88 -4.30
N ASP A 99 7.98 -1.16 -3.06
CA ASP A 99 7.75 -2.48 -2.46
C ASP A 99 6.29 -2.65 -1.98
N HIS A 100 5.92 -3.89 -1.64
CA HIS A 100 4.53 -4.24 -1.32
C HIS A 100 4.00 -3.62 -0.02
N SER A 101 4.84 -3.00 0.83
CA SER A 101 4.38 -2.27 2.02
C SER A 101 3.39 -1.16 1.68
N VAL A 102 3.44 -0.60 0.47
CA VAL A 102 2.51 0.45 0.01
C VAL A 102 1.04 0.00 0.04
N ALA A 103 0.77 -1.30 0.00
CA ALA A 103 -0.58 -1.83 0.10
C ALA A 103 -1.25 -1.47 1.44
N VAL A 104 -0.47 -1.35 2.53
CA VAL A 104 -1.00 -0.93 3.84
C VAL A 104 -1.61 0.47 3.74
N GLY A 105 -0.87 1.44 3.21
CA GLY A 105 -1.37 2.80 3.04
C GLY A 105 -2.55 2.88 2.07
N THR A 106 -2.44 2.21 0.93
CA THR A 106 -3.48 2.19 -0.10
C THR A 106 -4.82 1.67 0.43
N ILE A 107 -4.81 0.48 1.02
CA ILE A 107 -6.05 -0.17 1.51
C ILE A 107 -6.58 0.54 2.75
N SER A 108 -5.70 1.05 3.63
CA SER A 108 -6.12 1.85 4.78
C SER A 108 -6.81 3.15 4.35
N GLY A 109 -6.35 3.80 3.26
CA GLY A 109 -7.01 4.98 2.70
C GLY A 109 -8.42 4.69 2.19
N VAL A 110 -8.59 3.59 1.44
CA VAL A 110 -9.91 3.12 1.01
C VAL A 110 -10.80 2.81 2.21
N ALA A 111 -10.27 2.10 3.22
CA ALA A 111 -11.01 1.74 4.42
C ALA A 111 -11.46 2.98 5.21
N SER A 112 -10.58 3.98 5.36
CA SER A 112 -10.85 5.23 6.06
C SER A 112 -11.95 6.04 5.36
N HIS A 113 -11.88 6.16 4.03
CA HIS A 113 -12.90 6.83 3.22
C HIS A 113 -14.28 6.15 3.39
N LEU A 114 -14.34 4.84 3.26
CA LEU A 114 -15.59 4.10 3.42
C LEU A 114 -16.16 4.19 4.85
N LYS A 115 -15.29 4.18 5.87
CA LYS A 115 -15.69 4.33 7.26
C LYS A 115 -16.23 5.73 7.53
N ALA A 116 -15.63 6.76 6.98
CA ALA A 116 -16.14 8.14 7.11
C ALA A 116 -17.54 8.31 6.49
N LYS A 117 -17.81 7.64 5.37
CA LYS A 117 -19.12 7.68 4.71
C LYS A 117 -20.21 6.88 5.46
N LYS A 118 -19.83 5.83 6.19
CA LYS A 118 -20.78 4.92 6.90
C LYS A 118 -20.49 4.94 8.39
N LYS A 119 -21.05 5.92 9.12
CA LYS A 119 -20.74 6.22 10.54
C LYS A 119 -20.83 5.04 11.52
N ASP A 120 -21.58 3.96 11.22
CA ASP A 120 -21.91 2.91 12.19
C ASP A 120 -21.53 1.48 11.79
N SER A 121 -20.77 1.26 10.73
CA SER A 121 -20.38 -0.09 10.31
C SER A 121 -18.94 -0.19 9.86
N SER A 122 -18.29 -1.31 10.17
CA SER A 122 -17.00 -1.64 9.59
C SER A 122 -17.08 -1.69 8.06
N PRO A 123 -16.14 -1.08 7.33
CA PRO A 123 -16.14 -1.11 5.86
C PRO A 123 -16.09 -2.56 5.36
N LYS A 124 -16.90 -2.85 4.34
CA LYS A 124 -16.87 -4.16 3.67
C LYS A 124 -16.05 -4.03 2.40
N ILE A 125 -14.78 -4.35 2.49
CA ILE A 125 -13.81 -4.30 1.38
C ILE A 125 -13.51 -5.71 0.92
N GLY A 126 -13.62 -5.98 -0.37
CA GLY A 126 -13.07 -7.17 -1.02
C GLY A 126 -11.71 -6.85 -1.60
N VAL A 127 -10.75 -7.78 -1.48
CA VAL A 127 -9.39 -7.63 -2.02
C VAL A 127 -9.05 -8.82 -2.90
N LEU A 128 -8.52 -8.54 -4.09
CA LEU A 128 -7.84 -9.51 -4.94
C LEU A 128 -6.34 -9.22 -4.84
N TRP A 129 -5.59 -10.14 -4.25
CA TRP A 129 -4.16 -10.04 -3.99
C TRP A 129 -3.39 -10.94 -4.95
N PHE A 130 -2.76 -10.32 -5.96
CA PHE A 130 -1.99 -11.04 -6.97
C PHE A 130 -0.52 -11.06 -6.57
N ASP A 131 -0.07 -12.14 -5.95
CA ASP A 131 1.30 -12.30 -5.45
C ASP A 131 1.74 -13.76 -5.40
N ALA A 132 3.06 -13.96 -5.47
CA ALA A 132 3.70 -15.24 -5.19
C ALA A 132 3.67 -15.61 -3.69
N HIS A 133 3.60 -14.59 -2.82
CA HIS A 133 3.69 -14.69 -1.37
C HIS A 133 2.35 -14.33 -0.70
N ALA A 134 2.18 -14.77 0.54
CA ALA A 134 0.97 -14.49 1.31
C ALA A 134 1.00 -13.12 2.01
N ASP A 135 2.17 -12.58 2.26
CA ASP A 135 2.43 -11.34 3.00
C ASP A 135 1.79 -11.32 4.40
N LEU A 136 1.77 -12.48 5.05
CA LEU A 136 1.14 -12.72 6.37
C LEU A 136 2.15 -12.79 7.51
N ASN A 137 3.44 -12.53 7.25
CA ASN A 137 4.43 -12.50 8.32
C ASN A 137 4.14 -11.38 9.32
N THR A 138 4.60 -11.61 10.54
CA THR A 138 4.61 -10.64 11.65
C THR A 138 6.05 -10.47 12.15
N PRO A 139 6.36 -9.53 13.04
CA PRO A 139 7.70 -9.43 13.64
C PRO A 139 8.17 -10.73 14.30
N GLU A 140 7.25 -11.58 14.77
CA GLU A 140 7.54 -12.85 15.44
C GLU A 140 7.81 -13.99 14.47
N THR A 141 7.30 -13.92 13.22
CA THR A 141 7.39 -15.02 12.25
C THR A 141 8.33 -14.73 11.09
N THR A 142 8.67 -13.45 10.85
CA THR A 142 9.48 -13.06 9.71
C THR A 142 10.90 -13.62 9.75
N PRO A 143 11.40 -14.24 8.69
CA PRO A 143 12.79 -14.68 8.61
C PRO A 143 13.78 -13.53 8.32
N THR A 144 13.30 -12.37 7.85
CA THR A 144 14.14 -11.29 7.31
C THR A 144 13.97 -9.94 8.02
N GLY A 145 12.85 -9.73 8.71
CA GLY A 145 12.45 -8.43 9.23
C GLY A 145 11.99 -7.43 8.16
N ASN A 146 11.83 -7.88 6.92
CA ASN A 146 11.39 -7.03 5.82
C ASN A 146 9.87 -6.83 5.88
N ILE A 147 9.44 -5.58 6.04
CA ILE A 147 8.03 -5.23 6.24
C ILE A 147 7.18 -5.53 4.99
N HIS A 148 7.76 -5.57 3.80
CA HIS A 148 7.01 -5.90 2.58
C HIS A 148 6.38 -7.31 2.61
N GLY A 149 6.82 -8.22 3.47
CA GLY A 149 6.18 -9.52 3.71
C GLY A 149 5.11 -9.50 4.82
N MET A 150 4.73 -8.34 5.35
CA MET A 150 3.79 -8.18 6.47
C MET A 150 2.51 -7.38 6.14
N PRO A 151 2.28 -6.86 4.93
CA PRO A 151 1.15 -5.98 4.65
C PRO A 151 -0.20 -6.62 4.93
N MET A 152 -0.40 -7.86 4.51
CA MET A 152 -1.65 -8.56 4.72
C MET A 152 -1.93 -8.80 6.20
N ALA A 153 -0.91 -9.21 6.99
CA ALA A 153 -1.04 -9.35 8.45
C ALA A 153 -1.41 -8.01 9.09
N SER A 154 -0.77 -6.90 8.66
CA SER A 154 -1.05 -5.55 9.17
C SER A 154 -2.49 -5.13 8.89
N LEU A 155 -3.01 -5.36 7.69
CA LEU A 155 -4.38 -5.04 7.30
C LEU A 155 -5.42 -5.90 8.01
N LEU A 156 -5.05 -7.10 8.45
CA LEU A 156 -5.82 -7.98 9.32
C LEU A 156 -5.67 -7.67 10.82
N GLY A 157 -4.91 -6.61 11.17
CA GLY A 157 -4.75 -6.16 12.55
C GLY A 157 -3.64 -6.87 13.34
N LYS A 158 -2.71 -7.59 12.68
CA LYS A 158 -1.69 -8.43 13.32
C LYS A 158 -0.23 -8.03 13.01
N GLY A 159 0.01 -7.01 12.20
CA GLY A 159 1.35 -6.59 11.79
C GLY A 159 2.13 -5.84 12.87
N PRO A 160 3.30 -5.28 12.51
CA PRO A 160 4.09 -4.43 13.39
C PRO A 160 3.27 -3.28 13.96
N LYS A 161 3.50 -2.95 15.23
CA LYS A 161 2.77 -1.86 15.91
C LYS A 161 2.91 -0.56 15.12
N GLY A 162 1.78 0.11 14.89
CA GLY A 162 1.69 1.33 14.07
C GLY A 162 1.11 1.07 12.68
N LEU A 163 1.44 -0.03 12.02
CA LEU A 163 0.85 -0.34 10.70
C LEU A 163 -0.66 -0.66 10.74
N PRO A 164 -1.15 -1.49 11.69
CA PRO A 164 -2.60 -1.70 11.85
C PRO A 164 -3.37 -0.46 12.31
N GLU A 165 -2.66 0.59 12.72
CA GLU A 165 -3.24 1.83 13.24
C GLU A 165 -3.42 2.90 12.16
N ILE A 166 -2.81 2.72 10.97
CA ILE A 166 -2.87 3.67 9.84
C ILE A 166 -4.31 3.92 9.43
N GLY A 167 -4.67 5.19 9.30
CA GLY A 167 -6.01 5.66 8.96
C GLY A 167 -7.02 5.57 10.11
N TYR A 168 -7.10 4.45 10.81
CA TYR A 168 -7.82 4.26 12.07
C TYR A 168 -7.33 3.00 12.79
N VAL A 169 -7.51 2.93 14.07
CA VAL A 169 -7.07 1.78 14.89
C VAL A 169 -7.87 0.53 14.55
N GLY A 170 -7.17 -0.57 14.32
CA GLY A 170 -7.72 -1.92 14.13
C GLY A 170 -7.76 -2.41 12.70
N GLN A 171 -8.39 -3.56 12.56
CA GLN A 171 -8.48 -4.32 11.31
C GLN A 171 -9.15 -3.53 10.17
N LYS A 172 -8.55 -3.57 8.97
CA LYS A 172 -9.07 -2.94 7.74
C LYS A 172 -9.83 -3.95 6.87
N LEU A 173 -9.40 -5.21 6.89
CA LEU A 173 -9.89 -6.27 6.03
C LEU A 173 -10.50 -7.41 6.85
N ASP A 174 -11.51 -8.05 6.27
CA ASP A 174 -12.07 -9.31 6.74
C ASP A 174 -11.45 -10.45 5.93
N SER A 175 -10.86 -11.45 6.59
CA SER A 175 -10.21 -12.60 5.95
C SER A 175 -11.13 -13.36 4.99
N HIS A 176 -12.44 -13.36 5.22
CA HIS A 176 -13.42 -13.99 4.32
C HIS A 176 -13.68 -13.21 3.02
N ARG A 177 -13.03 -12.03 2.85
CA ARG A 177 -13.19 -11.15 1.69
C ARG A 177 -11.90 -10.94 0.92
N ILE A 178 -10.93 -11.83 1.13
CA ILE A 178 -9.62 -11.78 0.46
C ILE A 178 -9.49 -12.98 -0.45
N GLY A 179 -9.22 -12.72 -1.73
CA GLY A 179 -8.81 -13.72 -2.70
C GLY A 179 -7.33 -13.56 -3.01
N GLN A 180 -6.50 -14.55 -2.63
CA GLN A 180 -5.07 -14.56 -2.99
C GLN A 180 -4.86 -15.41 -4.23
N ILE A 181 -4.14 -14.87 -5.21
CA ILE A 181 -3.95 -15.48 -6.53
C ILE A 181 -2.45 -15.50 -6.86
N GLY A 182 -1.95 -16.68 -7.25
CA GLY A 182 -0.55 -16.84 -7.66
C GLY A 182 0.38 -17.33 -6.54
N LEU A 183 -0.14 -17.68 -5.37
CA LEU A 183 0.64 -18.20 -4.24
C LEU A 183 1.46 -19.42 -4.67
N ARG A 184 2.78 -19.38 -4.43
CA ARG A 184 3.71 -20.47 -4.76
C ARG A 184 4.97 -20.50 -3.90
N ASP A 185 5.14 -19.50 -3.03
CA ASP A 185 6.27 -19.41 -2.10
C ASP A 185 5.71 -18.95 -0.75
N LEU A 186 5.60 -19.89 0.18
CA LEU A 186 5.02 -19.67 1.51
C LEU A 186 6.07 -20.00 2.57
N ASP A 187 6.24 -19.08 3.49
CA ASP A 187 7.04 -19.28 4.69
C ASP A 187 6.39 -20.30 5.65
N THR A 188 7.18 -20.81 6.57
CA THR A 188 6.72 -21.71 7.63
C THR A 188 6.23 -20.99 8.89
N GLY A 189 6.23 -19.66 8.87
CA GLY A 189 5.84 -18.78 9.98
C GLY A 189 4.35 -18.51 10.11
#